data_e60e84770ac04b4ec76964b01c4139eb
#
_entry.id   e60e84770ac04b4ec76964b01c4139eb
#
_cell.length_a   1.000
_cell.length_b   1.000
_cell.length_c   1.000
_cell.angle_alpha   90.00
_cell.angle_beta   90.00
_cell.angle_gamma   90.00
#
_symmetry.space_group_name_H-M   'P 1'
#
loop_
_entity.id
_entity.type
_entity.pdbx_description
1 polymer ?
#
loop_
_entity_poly.entity_id
_entity_poly.type
_entity_poly.pdbx_seq_one_letter_code
_entity_poly.pdbx_strand_id
1 'polypeptide(L)'
;RRDVMTSDVLHGDDTPVPVLAPGAGKTKTGRLWTYVRDERPCDGNRPPAAIFFYSPDRKGEWPLAHLKAFTGALHADGYAGFNGLYQGDRIVEAACWAHVRRKFFDVHAANGSEIARQALDRIGALYGIEATINGLSVDERRRQRQAQSRPIADALKAWAQKTCPKLSARSELA
;
A
#
# COMPACT_ATOMS: atom_id res chain seq x y z
N ARG A 1 6.47 -21.07 -2.22
CA ARG A 1 7.29 -19.86 -2.10
C ARG A 1 7.82 -19.39 -3.47
N ARG A 2 8.54 -20.25 -4.21
CA ARG A 2 9.13 -19.88 -5.50
C ARG A 2 8.09 -19.32 -6.46
N ASP A 3 6.94 -19.94 -6.57
CA ASP A 3 5.85 -19.57 -7.47
C ASP A 3 5.29 -18.15 -7.19
N VAL A 4 5.10 -17.75 -5.92
CA VAL A 4 4.65 -16.40 -5.57
C VAL A 4 5.72 -15.34 -5.91
N MET A 5 7.00 -15.66 -5.67
CA MET A 5 8.11 -14.71 -5.88
C MET A 5 8.50 -14.52 -7.37
N THR A 6 7.89 -15.26 -8.29
CA THR A 6 8.10 -15.10 -9.75
C THR A 6 7.00 -14.23 -10.40
N SER A 7 6.13 -13.61 -9.62
CA SER A 7 5.14 -12.66 -10.13
C SER A 7 5.78 -11.31 -10.41
N ASP A 8 5.25 -10.59 -11.39
CA ASP A 8 5.64 -9.21 -11.68
C ASP A 8 5.08 -8.23 -10.64
N VAL A 9 4.03 -8.62 -9.91
CA VAL A 9 3.35 -7.80 -8.91
C VAL A 9 3.06 -8.62 -7.66
N LEU A 10 3.42 -8.08 -6.50
CA LEU A 10 3.04 -8.61 -5.18
C LEU A 10 2.32 -7.56 -4.37
N HIS A 11 1.37 -8.02 -3.55
CA HIS A 11 0.78 -7.24 -2.47
C HIS A 11 1.42 -7.69 -1.17
N GLY A 12 1.98 -6.76 -0.41
CA GLY A 12 2.65 -7.01 0.88
C GLY A 12 1.98 -6.26 2.01
N ASP A 13 1.75 -6.95 3.13
CA ASP A 13 1.20 -6.37 4.35
C ASP A 13 1.73 -7.12 5.57
N ASP A 14 1.65 -6.52 6.75
CA ASP A 14 1.98 -7.18 8.01
C ASP A 14 0.86 -7.01 9.05
N THR A 15 0.55 -8.10 9.73
CA THR A 15 -0.45 -8.14 10.81
C THR A 15 0.24 -8.39 12.15
N PRO A 16 -0.04 -7.58 13.20
CA PRO A 16 0.43 -7.87 14.54
C PRO A 16 -0.24 -9.13 15.08
N VAL A 17 0.56 -10.04 15.64
CA VAL A 17 0.06 -11.27 16.25
C VAL A 17 0.55 -11.40 17.68
N PRO A 18 -0.33 -11.75 18.64
CA PRO A 18 0.09 -12.01 20.02
C PRO A 18 0.85 -13.33 20.07
N VAL A 19 2.00 -13.34 20.71
CA VAL A 19 2.87 -14.51 20.86
C VAL A 19 3.05 -14.80 22.34
N LEU A 20 2.83 -16.04 22.75
CA LEU A 20 3.06 -16.46 24.13
C LEU A 20 4.53 -16.24 24.52
N ALA A 21 4.72 -15.69 25.70
CA ALA A 21 6.04 -15.48 26.31
C ALA A 21 6.03 -16.11 27.71
N PRO A 22 6.27 -17.43 27.84
CA PRO A 22 6.23 -18.12 29.11
C PRO A 22 7.15 -17.45 30.16
N GLY A 23 6.65 -17.26 31.37
CA GLY A 23 7.36 -16.58 32.44
C GLY A 23 7.32 -15.04 32.40
N ALA A 24 6.80 -14.41 31.36
CA ALA A 24 6.75 -12.95 31.24
C ALA A 24 5.42 -12.32 31.74
N GLY A 25 4.43 -13.13 32.11
CA GLY A 25 3.09 -12.67 32.54
C GLY A 25 2.26 -11.93 31.47
N LYS A 26 2.78 -11.78 30.25
CA LYS A 26 2.12 -11.12 29.12
C LYS A 26 2.58 -11.70 27.80
N THR A 27 1.77 -11.52 26.75
CA THR A 27 2.19 -11.84 25.38
C THR A 27 3.16 -10.80 24.82
N LYS A 28 4.00 -11.21 23.88
CA LYS A 28 4.77 -10.32 23.01
C LYS A 28 4.03 -10.11 21.68
N THR A 29 4.24 -8.97 21.04
CA THR A 29 3.70 -8.73 19.71
C THR A 29 4.73 -9.14 18.67
N GLY A 30 4.45 -10.22 17.94
CA GLY A 30 5.16 -10.58 16.72
C GLY A 30 4.43 -10.03 15.50
N ARG A 31 4.94 -10.32 14.30
CA ARG A 31 4.36 -9.93 13.02
C ARG A 31 4.20 -11.14 12.11
N LEU A 32 3.07 -11.18 11.42
CA LEU A 32 2.82 -12.10 10.32
C LEU A 32 2.83 -11.28 9.03
N TRP A 33 3.88 -11.45 8.25
CA TRP A 33 4.04 -10.83 6.94
C TRP A 33 3.34 -11.69 5.91
N THR A 34 2.53 -11.07 5.08
CA THR A 34 1.76 -11.72 4.02
C THR A 34 2.15 -11.14 2.67
N TYR A 35 2.53 -12.00 1.73
CA TYR A 35 2.77 -11.59 0.34
C TYR A 35 1.82 -12.36 -0.55
N VAL A 36 1.03 -11.62 -1.34
CA VAL A 36 -0.02 -12.17 -2.20
C VAL A 36 0.31 -11.87 -3.66
N ARG A 37 0.27 -12.90 -4.48
CA ARG A 37 0.15 -12.78 -5.94
C ARG A 37 -1.32 -12.91 -6.31
N ASP A 38 -1.86 -11.93 -6.99
CA ASP A 38 -3.17 -11.98 -7.63
C ASP A 38 -3.09 -11.33 -9.01
N GLU A 39 -3.10 -12.12 -10.07
CA GLU A 39 -2.97 -11.66 -11.45
C GLU A 39 -4.32 -11.42 -12.14
N ARG A 40 -5.44 -11.77 -11.49
CA ARG A 40 -6.79 -11.59 -12.05
C ARG A 40 -7.07 -10.15 -12.50
N PRO A 41 -6.64 -9.12 -11.77
CA PRO A 41 -6.80 -7.74 -12.22
C PRO A 41 -6.02 -7.38 -13.49
N CYS A 42 -5.06 -8.22 -13.89
CA CYS A 42 -4.23 -8.01 -15.10
C CYS A 42 -4.49 -9.09 -16.17
N ASP A 43 -5.68 -9.73 -16.13
CA ASP A 43 -6.08 -10.83 -17.01
C ASP A 43 -5.13 -12.05 -16.97
N GLY A 44 -4.38 -12.19 -15.87
CA GLY A 44 -3.56 -13.36 -15.60
C GLY A 44 -4.42 -14.58 -15.27
N ASN A 45 -3.96 -15.76 -15.66
CA ASN A 45 -4.67 -17.03 -15.51
C ASN A 45 -4.17 -17.87 -14.33
N ARG A 46 -3.09 -17.47 -13.64
CA ARG A 46 -2.58 -18.19 -12.48
C ARG A 46 -3.51 -17.99 -11.28
N PRO A 47 -3.84 -19.06 -10.53
CA PRO A 47 -4.64 -18.90 -9.31
C PRO A 47 -3.96 -17.96 -8.31
N PRO A 48 -4.72 -17.16 -7.54
CA PRO A 48 -4.16 -16.38 -6.45
C PRO A 48 -3.39 -17.26 -5.47
N ALA A 49 -2.26 -16.76 -4.98
CA ALA A 49 -1.44 -17.49 -4.02
C ALA A 49 -0.83 -16.53 -2.99
N ALA A 50 -0.71 -17.00 -1.76
CA ALA A 50 -0.11 -16.25 -0.67
C ALA A 50 1.00 -17.02 0.01
N ILE A 51 1.98 -16.30 0.55
CA ILE A 51 2.99 -16.83 1.47
C ILE A 51 3.03 -15.99 2.73
N PHE A 52 3.39 -16.65 3.81
CA PHE A 52 3.41 -16.04 5.13
C PHE A 52 4.79 -16.24 5.76
N PHE A 53 5.26 -15.18 6.45
CA PHE A 53 6.46 -15.22 7.25
C PHE A 53 6.19 -14.62 8.62
N TYR A 54 6.70 -15.27 9.64
CA TYR A 54 6.66 -14.73 11.00
C TYR A 54 7.94 -13.96 11.30
N SER A 55 7.81 -12.87 12.07
CA SER A 55 8.95 -12.22 12.71
C SER A 55 8.62 -11.80 14.16
N PRO A 56 9.61 -11.73 15.05
CA PRO A 56 9.38 -11.34 16.44
C PRO A 56 9.07 -9.84 16.61
N ASP A 57 9.35 -9.03 15.61
CA ASP A 57 9.12 -7.58 15.58
C ASP A 57 8.84 -7.07 14.16
N ARG A 58 8.64 -5.74 14.00
CA ARG A 58 8.32 -5.09 12.72
C ARG A 58 9.55 -4.44 12.05
N LYS A 59 10.76 -4.91 12.26
CA LYS A 59 11.95 -4.29 11.65
C LYS A 59 12.02 -4.51 10.13
N GLY A 60 12.59 -3.53 9.42
CA GLY A 60 12.74 -3.57 7.96
C GLY A 60 13.66 -4.67 7.44
N GLU A 61 14.52 -5.24 8.28
CA GLU A 61 15.37 -6.39 7.91
C GLU A 61 14.56 -7.62 7.45
N TRP A 62 13.35 -7.80 8.00
CA TRP A 62 12.50 -8.92 7.67
C TRP A 62 11.97 -8.87 6.23
N PRO A 63 11.28 -7.80 5.80
CA PRO A 63 10.86 -7.72 4.40
C PRO A 63 12.03 -7.70 3.41
N LEU A 64 13.19 -7.14 3.77
CA LEU A 64 14.40 -7.23 2.96
C LEU A 64 14.85 -8.68 2.74
N ALA A 65 14.86 -9.50 3.82
CA ALA A 65 15.20 -10.92 3.75
C ALA A 65 14.14 -11.74 2.99
N HIS A 66 12.85 -11.46 3.23
CA HIS A 66 11.74 -12.17 2.58
C HIS A 66 11.74 -11.98 1.07
N LEU A 67 11.94 -10.74 0.61
CA LEU A 67 11.84 -10.31 -0.79
C LEU A 67 13.19 -10.22 -1.50
N LYS A 68 14.24 -10.83 -0.94
CA LYS A 68 15.59 -10.82 -1.52
C LYS A 68 15.63 -11.28 -2.98
N ALA A 69 14.81 -12.26 -3.36
CA ALA A 69 14.77 -12.83 -4.71
C ALA A 69 13.64 -12.23 -5.58
N PHE A 70 12.81 -11.35 -5.04
CA PHE A 70 11.69 -10.75 -5.78
C PHE A 70 12.17 -9.59 -6.66
N THR A 71 11.62 -9.51 -7.87
CA THR A 71 11.80 -8.39 -8.81
C THR A 71 10.42 -8.04 -9.38
N GLY A 72 10.06 -6.77 -9.39
CA GLY A 72 8.75 -6.33 -9.88
C GLY A 72 8.14 -5.21 -9.03
N ALA A 73 6.84 -5.01 -9.11
CA ALA A 73 6.13 -4.01 -8.33
C ALA A 73 5.63 -4.59 -6.98
N LEU A 74 5.90 -3.89 -5.89
CA LEU A 74 5.38 -4.23 -4.57
C LEU A 74 4.30 -3.21 -4.16
N HIS A 75 3.07 -3.67 -4.07
CA HIS A 75 1.97 -2.93 -3.46
C HIS A 75 2.00 -3.11 -1.94
N ALA A 76 2.33 -2.07 -1.20
CA ALA A 76 2.37 -2.10 0.26
C ALA A 76 1.81 -0.81 0.88
N ASP A 77 1.63 -0.81 2.20
CA ASP A 77 1.40 0.42 2.95
C ASP A 77 2.69 1.29 2.97
N GLY A 78 2.57 2.53 3.45
CA GLY A 78 3.70 3.45 3.57
C GLY A 78 4.64 3.14 4.76
N TYR A 79 4.77 1.89 5.18
CA TYR A 79 5.67 1.51 6.26
C TYR A 79 7.14 1.69 5.86
N ALA A 80 7.87 2.51 6.62
CA ALA A 80 9.27 2.85 6.32
C ALA A 80 10.22 1.64 6.28
N GLY A 81 9.85 0.52 6.89
CA GLY A 81 10.63 -0.73 6.81
C GLY A 81 10.74 -1.33 5.41
N PHE A 82 9.89 -0.90 4.46
CA PHE A 82 10.00 -1.28 3.06
C PHE A 82 10.97 -0.39 2.25
N ASN A 83 11.34 0.80 2.76
CA ASN A 83 12.15 1.77 2.00
C ASN A 83 13.47 1.18 1.48
N GLY A 84 14.10 0.29 2.23
CA GLY A 84 15.33 -0.39 1.79
C GLY A 84 15.16 -1.28 0.56
N LEU A 85 13.93 -1.74 0.25
CA LEU A 85 13.62 -2.53 -0.94
C LEU A 85 13.63 -1.68 -2.22
N TYR A 86 13.32 -0.40 -2.10
CA TYR A 86 13.15 0.54 -3.21
C TYR A 86 14.45 1.28 -3.58
N GLN A 87 15.56 0.96 -2.90
CA GLN A 87 16.88 1.52 -3.19
C GLN A 87 17.55 0.80 -4.38
N GLY A 88 16.97 0.91 -5.55
CA GLY A 88 17.48 0.29 -6.78
C GLY A 88 16.34 -0.07 -7.72
N ASP A 89 16.69 -0.57 -8.89
CA ASP A 89 15.72 -0.80 -9.98
C ASP A 89 14.98 -2.14 -9.88
N ARG A 90 15.27 -2.95 -8.85
CA ARG A 90 14.74 -4.31 -8.72
C ARG A 90 13.28 -4.34 -8.28
N ILE A 91 12.89 -3.50 -7.33
CA ILE A 91 11.53 -3.43 -6.79
C ILE A 91 11.00 -2.02 -6.96
N VAL A 92 9.88 -1.89 -7.66
CA VAL A 92 9.16 -0.63 -7.83
C VAL A 92 8.11 -0.50 -6.73
N GLU A 93 8.13 0.62 -6.03
CA GLU A 93 7.09 0.92 -5.03
C GLU A 93 5.76 1.23 -5.70
N ALA A 94 4.71 0.59 -5.22
CA ALA A 94 3.33 0.93 -5.53
C ALA A 94 2.57 1.12 -4.22
N ALA A 95 2.34 2.38 -3.85
CA ALA A 95 1.63 2.73 -2.62
C ALA A 95 0.13 2.37 -2.71
N CYS A 96 -0.46 2.04 -1.57
CA CYS A 96 -1.85 1.63 -1.50
C CYS A 96 -2.77 2.82 -1.17
N TRP A 97 -3.60 3.23 -2.13
CA TRP A 97 -4.59 4.30 -1.94
C TRP A 97 -5.58 4.03 -0.80
N ALA A 98 -5.92 2.76 -0.52
CA ALA A 98 -6.82 2.42 0.57
C ALA A 98 -6.21 2.78 1.94
N HIS A 99 -4.92 2.54 2.14
CA HIS A 99 -4.21 2.91 3.36
C HIS A 99 -4.08 4.43 3.51
N VAL A 100 -3.73 5.13 2.43
CA VAL A 100 -3.68 6.60 2.41
C VAL A 100 -5.05 7.20 2.73
N ARG A 101 -6.11 6.71 2.06
CA ARG A 101 -7.48 7.16 2.28
C ARG A 101 -7.93 6.95 3.73
N ARG A 102 -7.60 5.80 4.33
CA ARG A 102 -7.97 5.51 5.73
C ARG A 102 -7.36 6.53 6.68
N LYS A 103 -6.08 6.88 6.53
CA LYS A 103 -5.44 7.90 7.37
C LYS A 103 -6.14 9.25 7.29
N PHE A 104 -6.49 9.72 6.09
CA PHE A 104 -7.27 10.95 5.95
C PHE A 104 -8.68 10.84 6.55
N PHE A 105 -9.31 9.67 6.41
CA PHE A 105 -10.63 9.43 6.99
C PHE A 105 -10.60 9.49 8.52
N ASP A 106 -9.61 8.84 9.14
CA ASP A 106 -9.47 8.81 10.60
C ASP A 106 -9.26 10.23 11.16
N VAL A 107 -8.43 11.05 10.53
CA VAL A 107 -8.23 12.46 10.92
C VAL A 107 -9.50 13.28 10.72
N HIS A 108 -10.20 13.12 9.59
CA HIS A 108 -11.45 13.85 9.35
C HIS A 108 -12.54 13.46 10.36
N ALA A 109 -12.67 12.17 10.65
CA ALA A 109 -13.63 11.67 11.63
C ALA A 109 -13.33 12.15 13.06
N ALA A 110 -12.04 12.29 13.42
CA ALA A 110 -11.63 12.71 14.74
C ALA A 110 -11.83 14.22 15.00
N ASN A 111 -11.62 15.08 14.00
CA ASN A 111 -11.56 16.52 14.21
C ASN A 111 -12.21 17.39 13.12
N GLY A 112 -12.88 16.79 12.13
CA GLY A 112 -13.54 17.51 11.04
C GLY A 112 -12.59 18.24 10.08
N SER A 113 -11.30 17.85 10.02
CA SER A 113 -10.30 18.53 9.21
C SER A 113 -10.74 18.74 7.77
N GLU A 114 -10.80 20.00 7.36
CA GLU A 114 -11.13 20.39 5.98
C GLU A 114 -10.07 19.92 4.97
N ILE A 115 -8.79 19.91 5.37
CA ILE A 115 -7.70 19.39 4.54
C ILE A 115 -7.86 17.88 4.30
N ALA A 116 -8.22 17.13 5.35
CA ALA A 116 -8.48 15.71 5.21
C ALA A 116 -9.71 15.45 4.32
N ARG A 117 -10.79 16.25 4.46
CA ARG A 117 -11.96 16.17 3.58
C ARG A 117 -11.60 16.41 2.13
N GLN A 118 -10.81 17.45 1.83
CA GLN A 118 -10.36 17.73 0.46
C GLN A 118 -9.51 16.61 -0.14
N ALA A 119 -8.67 15.95 0.67
CA ALA A 119 -7.92 14.77 0.22
C ALA A 119 -8.87 13.60 -0.10
N LEU A 120 -9.85 13.35 0.78
CA LEU A 120 -10.84 12.28 0.59
C LEU A 120 -11.67 12.49 -0.66
N ASP A 121 -12.10 13.73 -0.97
CA ASP A 121 -12.86 14.04 -2.18
C ASP A 121 -12.05 13.72 -3.44
N ARG A 122 -10.78 14.10 -3.48
CA ARG A 122 -9.90 13.82 -4.61
C ARG A 122 -9.61 12.32 -4.80
N ILE A 123 -9.35 11.62 -3.69
CA ILE A 123 -9.16 10.17 -3.72
C ILE A 123 -10.47 9.49 -4.13
N GLY A 124 -11.62 9.98 -3.65
CA GLY A 124 -12.95 9.50 -4.03
C GLY A 124 -13.20 9.57 -5.53
N ALA A 125 -12.74 10.65 -6.20
CA ALA A 125 -12.84 10.77 -7.65
C ALA A 125 -12.04 9.67 -8.38
N LEU A 126 -10.86 9.28 -7.89
CA LEU A 126 -10.11 8.15 -8.45
C LEU A 126 -10.88 6.83 -8.30
N TYR A 127 -11.48 6.58 -7.15
CA TYR A 127 -12.33 5.39 -6.93
C TYR A 127 -13.58 5.40 -7.81
N GLY A 128 -14.17 6.58 -8.08
CA GLY A 128 -15.29 6.73 -9.00
C GLY A 128 -14.92 6.26 -10.41
N ILE A 129 -13.75 6.66 -10.90
CA ILE A 129 -13.25 6.21 -12.20
C ILE A 129 -13.04 4.70 -12.22
N GLU A 130 -12.39 4.14 -11.19
CA GLU A 130 -12.17 2.69 -11.08
C GLU A 130 -13.49 1.90 -11.11
N ALA A 131 -14.54 2.42 -10.47
CA ALA A 131 -15.86 1.80 -10.52
C ALA A 131 -16.45 1.77 -11.93
N THR A 132 -16.24 2.81 -12.74
CA THR A 132 -16.77 2.88 -14.14
C THR A 132 -15.99 1.99 -15.10
N ILE A 133 -14.73 1.72 -14.85
CA ILE A 133 -13.88 0.90 -15.74
C ILE A 133 -13.77 -0.56 -15.27
N ASN A 134 -14.46 -0.90 -14.20
CA ASN A 134 -14.50 -2.27 -13.71
C ASN A 134 -15.12 -3.20 -14.77
N GLY A 135 -14.46 -4.34 -15.04
CA GLY A 135 -14.91 -5.30 -16.07
C GLY A 135 -14.46 -4.97 -17.50
N LEU A 136 -13.85 -3.81 -17.75
CA LEU A 136 -13.22 -3.53 -19.05
C LEU A 136 -11.89 -4.28 -19.19
N SER A 137 -11.44 -4.45 -20.46
CA SER A 137 -10.14 -5.05 -20.74
C SER A 137 -8.99 -4.27 -20.09
N VAL A 138 -7.83 -4.93 -19.88
CA VAL A 138 -6.63 -4.29 -19.29
C VAL A 138 -6.22 -3.05 -20.07
N ASP A 139 -6.20 -3.13 -21.41
CA ASP A 139 -5.81 -2.01 -22.26
C ASP A 139 -6.79 -0.85 -22.16
N GLU A 140 -8.10 -1.13 -22.12
CA GLU A 140 -9.11 -0.08 -21.96
C GLU A 140 -9.00 0.57 -20.58
N ARG A 141 -8.88 -0.21 -19.52
CA ARG A 141 -8.65 0.33 -18.16
C ARG A 141 -7.41 1.21 -18.12
N ARG A 142 -6.31 0.77 -18.76
CA ARG A 142 -5.09 1.57 -18.86
C ARG A 142 -5.33 2.90 -19.56
N ARG A 143 -6.01 2.88 -20.71
CA ARG A 143 -6.35 4.11 -21.47
C ARG A 143 -7.18 5.08 -20.63
N GLN A 144 -8.24 4.58 -19.98
CA GLN A 144 -9.11 5.39 -19.11
C GLN A 144 -8.35 5.97 -17.92
N ARG A 145 -7.49 5.19 -17.26
CA ARG A 145 -6.65 5.68 -16.17
C ARG A 145 -5.69 6.76 -16.63
N GLN A 146 -5.07 6.63 -17.80
CA GLN A 146 -4.18 7.67 -18.33
C GLN A 146 -4.97 8.94 -18.68
N ALA A 147 -6.16 8.81 -19.24
CA ALA A 147 -6.99 9.95 -19.64
C ALA A 147 -7.66 10.67 -18.46
N GLN A 148 -8.12 9.94 -17.43
CA GLN A 148 -8.96 10.49 -16.37
C GLN A 148 -8.28 10.46 -15.00
N SER A 149 -7.69 9.34 -14.58
CA SER A 149 -7.11 9.20 -13.23
C SER A 149 -5.77 9.92 -13.11
N ARG A 150 -4.94 9.90 -14.15
CA ARG A 150 -3.62 10.53 -14.15
C ARG A 150 -3.66 12.03 -13.86
N PRO A 151 -4.53 12.84 -14.53
CA PRO A 151 -4.66 14.27 -14.23
C PRO A 151 -5.10 14.54 -12.78
N ILE A 152 -6.00 13.71 -12.22
CA ILE A 152 -6.45 13.84 -10.83
C ILE A 152 -5.31 13.53 -9.87
N ALA A 153 -4.56 12.47 -10.12
CA ALA A 153 -3.42 12.09 -9.29
C ALA A 153 -2.31 13.16 -9.32
N ASP A 154 -2.01 13.72 -10.49
CA ASP A 154 -1.04 14.80 -10.64
C ASP A 154 -1.51 16.09 -9.92
N ALA A 155 -2.79 16.43 -10.02
CA ALA A 155 -3.38 17.56 -9.29
C ALA A 155 -3.38 17.33 -7.76
N LEU A 156 -3.66 16.10 -7.30
CA LEU A 156 -3.58 15.73 -5.89
C LEU A 156 -2.14 15.86 -5.36
N LYS A 157 -1.15 15.40 -6.12
CA LYS A 157 0.27 15.56 -5.79
C LYS A 157 0.65 17.03 -5.66
N ALA A 158 0.29 17.86 -6.65
CA ALA A 158 0.57 19.28 -6.62
C ALA A 158 -0.12 20.00 -5.45
N TRP A 159 -1.35 19.62 -5.14
CA TRP A 159 -2.08 20.12 -3.97
C TRP A 159 -1.40 19.72 -2.65
N ALA A 160 -0.99 18.47 -2.50
CA ALA A 160 -0.27 17.99 -1.32
C ALA A 160 1.05 18.75 -1.12
N GLN A 161 1.85 18.93 -2.17
CA GLN A 161 3.10 19.70 -2.12
C GLN A 161 2.90 21.15 -1.68
N LYS A 162 1.77 21.79 -2.01
CA LYS A 162 1.42 23.15 -1.56
C LYS A 162 0.87 23.18 -0.14
N THR A 163 0.27 22.11 0.32
CA THR A 163 -0.47 22.04 1.60
C THR A 163 0.43 21.56 2.73
N CYS A 164 1.24 20.52 2.50
CA CYS A 164 2.11 19.95 3.53
C CYS A 164 3.03 20.98 4.22
N PRO A 165 3.70 21.92 3.52
CA PRO A 165 4.54 22.91 4.18
C PRO A 165 3.79 23.89 5.11
N LYS A 166 2.45 23.96 4.99
CA LYS A 166 1.60 24.83 5.82
C LYS A 166 1.08 24.13 7.07
N LEU A 167 1.28 22.83 7.16
CA LEU A 167 0.86 22.04 8.31
C LEU A 167 1.87 22.17 9.45
N SER A 168 1.36 22.16 10.68
CA SER A 168 2.24 22.03 11.85
C SER A 168 2.98 20.68 11.78
N ALA A 169 4.26 20.65 12.12
CA ALA A 169 5.03 19.42 12.25
C ALA A 169 4.43 18.40 13.26
N ARG A 170 3.50 18.85 14.12
CA ARG A 170 2.74 17.99 15.05
C ARG A 170 1.40 17.54 14.47
N SER A 171 1.05 17.94 13.27
CA SER A 171 -0.19 17.50 12.62
C SER A 171 -0.05 16.05 12.17
N GLU A 172 -1.07 15.25 12.40
CA GLU A 172 -1.16 13.87 11.87
C GLU A 172 -1.20 13.80 10.32
N LEU A 173 -1.36 14.97 9.67
CA LEU A 173 -1.39 15.12 8.21
C LEU A 173 -0.04 15.58 7.64
N ALA A 174 0.95 15.89 8.48
CA ALA A 174 2.26 16.39 8.04
C ALA A 174 3.22 15.30 7.57
#